data_1c89301f8adff8510a0a21de96649d6a
#
_entry.id   1c89301f8adff8510a0a21de96649d6a
#
_cell.length_a   1.000
_cell.length_b   1.000
_cell.length_c   1.000
_cell.angle_alpha   90.00
_cell.angle_beta   90.00
_cell.angle_gamma   90.00
#
_symmetry.space_group_name_H-M   'P 1'
#
loop_
_entity.id
_entity.type
_entity.pdbx_description
1 polymer ?
#
loop_
_entity_poly.entity_id
_entity_poly.type
_entity_poly.pdbx_seq_one_letter_code
_entity_poly.pdbx_strand_id
1 'polypeptide(L)'
;MFDCVLPTRNGRNANAFTRKGPLRLRNAACRHDQSVIEPGCLCVACRPSTGHQEGGFSRSYLRHLFMAQEMLGPILVSLHNIHHFQSLMLDIREAIKEDSWSLLYERWPVLERKRGCQNEPA
;
A
#
# COMPACT_ATOMS: atom_id res chain seq x y z
N MET A 1 -10.00 6.23 16.86
CA MET A 1 -8.51 6.25 16.85
C MET A 1 -8.00 4.82 16.90
N PHE A 2 -7.02 4.49 16.07
CA PHE A 2 -6.39 3.17 16.06
C PHE A 2 -4.93 3.30 16.43
N ASP A 3 -4.48 2.48 17.36
CA ASP A 3 -3.07 2.37 17.73
C ASP A 3 -2.59 0.98 17.31
N CYS A 4 -1.71 0.92 16.31
CA CYS A 4 -1.32 -0.34 15.72
C CYS A 4 0.08 -0.24 15.10
N VAL A 5 0.90 -1.27 15.30
CA VAL A 5 2.23 -1.37 14.69
C VAL A 5 2.22 -1.98 13.29
N LEU A 6 1.06 -2.39 12.81
CA LEU A 6 0.90 -3.11 11.55
C LEU A 6 1.56 -2.43 10.35
N PRO A 7 1.41 -1.11 10.13
CA PRO A 7 2.02 -0.46 8.98
C PRO A 7 3.53 -0.56 8.95
N THR A 8 4.19 -0.26 10.07
CA THR A 8 5.65 -0.27 10.14
C THR A 8 6.21 -1.67 10.22
N ARG A 9 5.57 -2.55 10.97
CA ARG A 9 5.98 -3.95 11.08
C ARG A 9 5.94 -4.64 9.71
N ASN A 10 4.85 -4.51 8.98
CA ASN A 10 4.73 -5.08 7.64
C ASN A 10 5.66 -4.40 6.65
N GLY A 11 5.90 -3.11 6.80
CA GLY A 11 6.89 -2.38 6.00
C GLY A 11 8.29 -2.95 6.15
N ARG A 12 8.70 -3.27 7.37
CA ARG A 12 10.00 -3.91 7.63
C ARG A 12 10.10 -5.32 7.04
N ASN A 13 8.98 -5.99 6.87
CA ASN A 13 8.90 -7.34 6.33
C ASN A 13 8.61 -7.38 4.82
N ALA A 14 8.79 -6.28 4.12
CA ALA A 14 8.56 -6.14 2.69
C ALA A 14 7.10 -6.34 2.25
N ASN A 15 6.16 -6.14 3.16
CA ASN A 15 4.73 -6.20 2.87
C ASN A 15 4.18 -4.79 2.77
N ALA A 16 3.75 -4.40 1.57
CA ALA A 16 3.11 -3.11 1.30
C ALA A 16 1.60 -3.30 1.22
N PHE A 17 0.85 -2.33 1.72
CA PHE A 17 -0.60 -2.33 1.60
C PHE A 17 -1.02 -1.55 0.36
N THR A 18 -1.93 -2.12 -0.41
CA THR A 18 -2.56 -1.45 -1.55
C THR A 18 -4.07 -1.48 -1.41
N ARG A 19 -4.75 -0.65 -2.19
CA ARG A 19 -6.22 -0.60 -2.18
C ARG A 19 -6.87 -1.91 -2.59
N LYS A 20 -6.14 -2.78 -3.28
CA LYS A 20 -6.57 -4.11 -3.71
C LYS A 20 -6.19 -5.21 -2.73
N GLY A 21 -5.32 -4.93 -1.78
CA GLY A 21 -4.85 -5.88 -0.79
C GLY A 21 -3.35 -5.80 -0.56
N PRO A 22 -2.79 -6.67 0.29
CA PRO A 22 -1.36 -6.66 0.57
C PRO A 22 -0.53 -7.11 -0.62
N LEU A 23 0.64 -6.49 -0.79
CA LEU A 23 1.61 -6.80 -1.82
C LEU A 23 2.91 -7.24 -1.15
N ARG A 24 3.39 -8.43 -1.48
CA ARG A 24 4.68 -8.93 -1.03
C ARG A 24 5.76 -8.55 -2.03
N LEU A 25 6.62 -7.61 -1.65
CA LEU A 25 7.68 -7.13 -2.54
C LEU A 25 8.79 -8.16 -2.77
N ARG A 26 8.94 -9.14 -1.88
CA ARG A 26 9.92 -10.21 -2.05
C ARG A 26 9.52 -11.25 -3.09
N ASN A 27 8.28 -11.24 -3.55
CA ASN A 27 7.83 -12.16 -4.60
C ASN A 27 8.64 -11.99 -5.88
N ALA A 28 8.91 -13.09 -6.56
CA ALA A 28 9.61 -13.09 -7.83
C ALA A 28 8.87 -12.28 -8.92
N ALA A 29 7.55 -12.18 -8.82
CA ALA A 29 6.73 -11.35 -9.71
C ALA A 29 7.12 -9.87 -9.68
N CYS A 30 7.68 -9.38 -8.57
CA CYS A 30 8.12 -8.00 -8.46
C CYS A 30 9.52 -7.75 -9.03
N ARG A 31 10.25 -8.78 -9.40
CA ARG A 31 11.66 -8.70 -9.82
C ARG A 31 11.88 -7.76 -11.01
N HIS A 32 10.97 -7.74 -11.94
CA HIS A 32 11.04 -6.92 -13.15
C HIS A 32 9.87 -5.95 -13.27
N ASP A 33 9.10 -5.75 -12.19
CA ASP A 33 7.95 -4.88 -12.18
C ASP A 33 8.41 -3.42 -11.99
N GLN A 34 8.28 -2.62 -13.02
CA GLN A 34 8.68 -1.21 -13.03
C GLN A 34 7.62 -0.27 -12.49
N SER A 35 6.44 -0.78 -12.12
CA SER A 35 5.38 0.04 -11.54
C SER A 35 5.68 0.39 -10.09
N VAL A 36 5.07 1.48 -9.62
CA VAL A 36 5.10 1.86 -8.20
C VAL A 36 4.20 0.92 -7.39
N ILE A 37 4.29 0.97 -6.04
CA ILE A 37 3.47 0.14 -5.16
C ILE A 37 1.99 0.35 -5.44
N GLU A 38 1.56 1.60 -5.48
CA GLU A 38 0.17 1.99 -5.72
C GLU A 38 0.12 3.15 -6.70
N PRO A 39 -0.37 2.97 -7.93
CA PRO A 39 -0.55 4.08 -8.86
C PRO A 39 -1.51 5.12 -8.29
N GLY A 40 -1.13 6.39 -8.35
CA GLY A 40 -1.93 7.48 -7.80
C GLY A 40 -1.69 7.78 -6.33
N CYS A 41 -0.90 6.97 -5.63
CA CYS A 41 -0.51 7.25 -4.25
C CYS A 41 0.47 8.43 -4.19
N LEU A 42 0.26 9.32 -3.24
CA LEU A 42 1.08 10.54 -3.06
C LEU A 42 2.17 10.39 -2.01
N CYS A 43 2.41 9.18 -1.50
CA CYS A 43 3.49 8.95 -0.55
C CYS A 43 4.86 9.15 -1.19
N VAL A 44 5.89 9.28 -0.38
CA VAL A 44 7.26 9.53 -0.84
C VAL A 44 7.80 8.40 -1.74
N ALA A 45 7.30 7.18 -1.55
CA ALA A 45 7.73 6.02 -2.35
C ALA A 45 7.05 5.94 -3.72
N CYS A 46 5.81 6.42 -3.83
CA CYS A 46 5.00 6.25 -5.04
C CYS A 46 4.92 7.51 -5.90
N ARG A 47 5.03 8.70 -5.29
CA ARG A 47 4.88 9.96 -6.04
C ARG A 47 6.06 10.20 -6.97
N PRO A 48 5.83 10.89 -8.11
CA PRO A 48 6.92 11.34 -8.96
C PRO A 48 7.85 12.29 -8.20
N SER A 49 9.15 12.07 -8.29
CA SER A 49 10.11 13.03 -7.75
C SER A 49 10.31 14.19 -8.73
N THR A 50 10.47 15.39 -8.21
CA THR A 50 10.77 16.58 -9.00
C THR A 50 12.07 16.37 -9.78
N GLY A 51 11.98 16.39 -11.10
CA GLY A 51 13.13 16.24 -11.99
C GLY A 51 13.22 14.92 -12.76
N HIS A 52 12.40 13.94 -12.42
CA HIS A 52 12.27 12.70 -13.18
C HIS A 52 10.83 12.57 -13.72
N GLN A 53 10.71 12.37 -15.01
CA GLN A 53 9.40 12.31 -15.68
C GLN A 53 8.62 11.04 -15.36
N GLU A 54 9.30 10.03 -14.84
CA GLU A 54 8.68 8.76 -14.44
C GLU A 54 8.76 8.64 -12.93
N GLY A 55 7.62 8.47 -12.31
CA GLY A 55 7.49 8.73 -10.91
C GLY A 55 7.74 7.56 -9.99
N GLY A 56 8.36 7.87 -8.88
CA GLY A 56 8.40 7.01 -7.73
C GLY A 56 9.44 5.90 -7.81
N PHE A 57 9.53 5.14 -6.73
CA PHE A 57 10.38 3.96 -6.65
C PHE A 57 9.62 2.75 -7.20
N SER A 58 10.22 2.03 -8.14
CA SER A 58 9.60 0.84 -8.71
C SER A 58 9.56 -0.32 -7.72
N ARG A 59 8.63 -1.23 -7.89
CA ARG A 59 8.56 -2.47 -7.10
C ARG A 59 9.85 -3.29 -7.25
N SER A 60 10.41 -3.30 -8.44
CA SER A 60 11.69 -3.95 -8.74
C SER A 60 12.82 -3.38 -7.89
N TYR A 61 12.93 -2.06 -7.83
CA TYR A 61 13.95 -1.38 -7.02
C TYR A 61 13.76 -1.64 -5.52
N LEU A 62 12.53 -1.55 -5.04
CA LEU A 62 12.21 -1.84 -3.63
C LEU A 62 12.55 -3.28 -3.27
N ARG A 63 12.22 -4.24 -4.13
CA ARG A 63 12.60 -5.63 -3.94
C ARG A 63 14.13 -5.78 -3.85
N HIS A 64 14.85 -5.11 -4.74
CA HIS A 64 16.32 -5.10 -4.69
C HIS A 64 16.85 -4.60 -3.36
N LEU A 65 16.28 -3.52 -2.82
CA LEU A 65 16.69 -2.97 -1.52
C LEU A 65 16.49 -3.99 -0.39
N PHE A 66 15.39 -4.73 -0.38
CA PHE A 66 15.14 -5.77 0.61
C PHE A 66 16.10 -6.95 0.44
N MET A 67 16.36 -7.37 -0.78
CA MET A 67 17.25 -8.48 -1.06
C MET A 67 18.70 -8.12 -0.72
N ALA A 68 19.09 -6.88 -0.90
CA ALA A 68 20.41 -6.35 -0.54
C ALA A 68 20.53 -5.96 0.93
N GLN A 69 19.45 -6.09 1.70
CA GLN A 69 19.40 -5.72 3.13
C GLN A 69 19.72 -4.25 3.39
N GLU A 70 19.30 -3.37 2.47
CA GLU A 70 19.45 -1.94 2.62
C GLU A 70 18.29 -1.36 3.45
N MET A 71 18.60 -0.46 4.39
CA MET A 71 17.60 0.15 5.27
C MET A 71 16.56 0.99 4.54
N LEU A 72 16.92 1.51 3.37
CA LEU A 72 16.01 2.36 2.59
C LEU A 72 14.73 1.62 2.17
N GLY A 73 14.81 0.30 1.91
CA GLY A 73 13.63 -0.51 1.60
C GLY A 73 12.58 -0.47 2.69
N PRO A 74 12.90 -0.91 3.91
CA PRO A 74 11.99 -0.81 5.06
C PRO A 74 11.48 0.61 5.32
N ILE A 75 12.33 1.63 5.18
CA ILE A 75 11.95 3.03 5.40
C ILE A 75 10.87 3.45 4.41
N LEU A 76 11.09 3.22 3.12
CA LEU A 76 10.16 3.63 2.07
C LEU A 76 8.82 2.90 2.17
N VAL A 77 8.85 1.60 2.42
CA VAL A 77 7.61 0.81 2.53
C VAL A 77 6.84 1.15 3.79
N SER A 78 7.52 1.42 4.90
CA SER A 78 6.87 1.90 6.13
C SER A 78 6.18 3.24 5.92
N LEU A 79 6.82 4.18 5.24
CA LEU A 79 6.23 5.47 4.90
C LEU A 79 5.02 5.30 3.98
N HIS A 80 5.11 4.42 3.00
CA HIS A 80 3.98 4.11 2.13
C HIS A 80 2.79 3.55 2.93
N ASN A 81 3.05 2.60 3.81
CA ASN A 81 2.00 1.95 4.60
C ASN A 81 1.31 2.94 5.55
N ILE A 82 2.09 3.81 6.19
CA ILE A 82 1.52 4.87 7.05
C ILE A 82 0.63 5.79 6.24
N HIS A 83 1.11 6.25 5.09
CA HIS A 83 0.33 7.10 4.19
C HIS A 83 -0.94 6.40 3.71
N HIS A 84 -0.86 5.12 3.38
CA HIS A 84 -1.99 4.30 2.95
C HIS A 84 -3.10 4.28 4.01
N PHE A 85 -2.76 3.99 5.27
CA PHE A 85 -3.74 3.96 6.35
C PHE A 85 -4.28 5.33 6.70
N GLN A 86 -3.47 6.39 6.62
CA GLN A 86 -3.94 7.76 6.81
C GLN A 86 -4.94 8.16 5.72
N SER A 87 -4.67 7.78 4.48
CA SER A 87 -5.60 8.02 3.36
C SER A 87 -6.91 7.25 3.53
N LEU A 88 -6.83 6.00 3.98
CA LEU A 88 -8.03 5.20 4.27
C LEU A 88 -8.88 5.85 5.35
N MET A 89 -8.28 6.30 6.44
CA MET A 89 -9.00 6.95 7.53
C MET A 89 -9.65 8.26 7.09
N LEU A 90 -8.96 9.03 6.24
CA LEU A 90 -9.52 10.24 5.67
C LEU A 90 -10.76 9.95 4.81
N ASP A 91 -10.67 8.95 3.94
CA ASP A 91 -11.79 8.54 3.09
C ASP A 91 -12.96 8.01 3.90
N ILE A 92 -12.70 7.27 4.99
CA ILE A 92 -13.74 6.81 5.91
C ILE A 92 -14.46 8.00 6.57
N ARG A 93 -13.72 9.00 7.03
CA ARG A 93 -14.31 10.21 7.62
C ARG A 93 -15.22 10.94 6.63
N GLU A 94 -14.79 11.06 5.38
CA GLU A 94 -15.60 11.67 4.33
C GLU A 94 -16.86 10.86 4.05
N ALA A 95 -16.74 9.53 4.02
CA ALA A 95 -17.88 8.63 3.82
C ALA A 95 -18.93 8.77 4.93
N ILE A 96 -18.48 8.95 6.17
CA ILE A 96 -19.37 9.18 7.32
C ILE A 96 -20.09 10.53 7.19
N LYS A 97 -19.38 11.59 6.79
CA LYS A 97 -19.96 12.94 6.66
C LYS A 97 -20.98 13.04 5.53
N GLU A 98 -20.73 12.38 4.42
CA GLU A 98 -21.53 12.48 3.19
C GLU A 98 -22.45 11.28 2.98
N ASP A 99 -22.42 10.28 3.86
CA ASP A 99 -23.11 9.02 3.72
C ASP A 99 -22.86 8.34 2.37
N SER A 100 -21.59 8.38 1.94
CA SER A 100 -21.16 7.90 0.62
C SER A 100 -20.36 6.60 0.70
N TRP A 101 -20.91 5.59 1.36
CA TRP A 101 -20.24 4.30 1.57
C TRP A 101 -19.95 3.56 0.26
N SER A 102 -20.82 3.69 -0.73
CA SER A 102 -20.59 3.07 -2.04
C SER A 102 -19.33 3.59 -2.72
N LEU A 103 -19.06 4.90 -2.63
CA LEU A 103 -17.83 5.49 -3.15
C LEU A 103 -16.59 4.98 -2.41
N LEU A 104 -16.70 4.78 -1.10
CA LEU A 104 -15.62 4.22 -0.31
C LEU A 104 -15.24 2.83 -0.80
N TYR A 105 -16.23 1.96 -1.03
CA TYR A 105 -15.99 0.59 -1.52
C TYR A 105 -15.42 0.58 -2.94
N GLU A 106 -15.80 1.53 -3.79
CA GLU A 106 -15.21 1.67 -5.12
C GLU A 106 -13.74 2.05 -5.06
N ARG A 107 -13.38 2.99 -4.17
CA ARG A 107 -11.99 3.43 -4.00
C ARG A 107 -11.12 2.38 -3.31
N TRP A 108 -11.71 1.57 -2.45
CA TRP A 108 -11.01 0.60 -1.61
C TRP A 108 -11.61 -0.78 -1.77
N PRO A 109 -11.36 -1.47 -2.90
CA PRO A 109 -11.93 -2.81 -3.16
C PRO A 109 -11.59 -3.84 -2.08
N VAL A 110 -10.48 -3.67 -1.36
CA VAL A 110 -10.08 -4.56 -0.28
C VAL A 110 -11.10 -4.60 0.88
N LEU A 111 -11.90 -3.53 1.04
CA LEU A 111 -12.93 -3.47 2.07
C LEU A 111 -14.17 -4.26 1.70
N GLU A 112 -14.37 -4.56 0.43
CA GLU A 112 -15.51 -5.32 -0.03
C GLU A 112 -15.30 -6.81 0.25
N ARG A 113 -15.91 -7.30 1.31
CA ARG A 113 -15.94 -8.73 1.59
C ARG A 113 -16.90 -9.42 0.65
N LYS A 114 -16.39 -10.26 -0.21
CA LYS A 114 -17.24 -11.18 -0.96
C LYS A 114 -17.89 -12.14 0.04
N ARG A 115 -19.22 -12.21 0.01
CA ARG A 115 -19.99 -13.10 0.91
C ARG A 115 -19.51 -14.55 0.89
N GLY A 116 -18.92 -15.01 -0.21
CA GLY A 116 -18.35 -16.34 -0.33
C GLY A 116 -17.11 -16.61 0.52
N CYS A 117 -16.39 -15.57 0.92
CA CYS A 117 -15.20 -15.73 1.76
C CYS A 117 -15.52 -15.94 3.26
N GLN A 118 -16.77 -15.73 3.67
CA GLN A 118 -17.20 -15.90 5.05
C GLN A 118 -17.42 -17.37 5.43
N ASN A 119 -17.54 -18.25 4.46
CA ASN A 119 -17.83 -19.67 4.64
C ASN A 119 -16.64 -20.59 4.34
N GLU A 120 -15.46 -20.04 4.13
CA GLU A 120 -14.28 -20.89 4.02
C GLU A 120 -13.95 -21.45 5.40
N PRO A 121 -13.85 -22.77 5.54
CA PRO A 121 -13.36 -23.36 6.79
C PRO A 121 -11.95 -22.86 7.05
N ALA A 122 -11.74 -22.35 8.22
CA ALA A 122 -10.44 -21.87 8.66
C ALA A 122 -9.37 -22.96 8.55
#